data_269e6f2ae85591cdb5d624c260caaa59
#
_entry.id   269e6f2ae85591cdb5d624c260caaa59
#
_cell.length_a   1.000
_cell.length_b   1.000
_cell.length_c   1.000
_cell.angle_alpha   90.00
_cell.angle_beta   90.00
_cell.angle_gamma   90.00
#
_symmetry.space_group_name_H-M   'P 1'
#
loop_
_entity.id
_entity.type
_entity.pdbx_description
1 polymer ?
#
loop_
_entity_poly.entity_id
_entity_poly.type
_entity_poly.pdbx_seq_one_letter_code
_entity_poly.pdbx_strand_id
1 'polypeptide(L)'
;VESLGEGIASEWLGKTVIINPSNQWGDNQRHQSKQYNILGLPKDGTLAEYLTVNADRLRLAPTHLNTEQAAALPLAGLTAYRALFGRAQLQAGEKVLISGIGGGVALFAMQFAIAAGADVYVSSSSEEKIAHAVQMGAKAGVLYTEENWHKNFVKTYGEVDVVIDSACGNGFAALIDILALGGRIAFYGGGQGAINGLIPQKVFWKQISIFGSTMGSDEQFQQMVDFVEKHQIVPIVDSVFSLEDGVAAFARMAEGAQFGKLVVKVS
;
A
#
# COMPACT_ATOMS: atom_id res chain seq x y z
N VAL A 1 -2.49 -8.24 -23.72
CA VAL A 1 -1.27 -8.67 -24.42
C VAL A 1 -1.50 -8.58 -25.93
N GLU A 2 -0.74 -7.75 -26.62
CA GLU A 2 -0.92 -7.45 -28.04
C GLU A 2 -0.08 -8.38 -28.94
N SER A 3 1.12 -8.73 -28.50
CA SER A 3 2.02 -9.62 -29.23
C SER A 3 2.84 -10.48 -28.27
N LEU A 4 3.40 -11.58 -28.80
CA LEU A 4 4.16 -12.54 -28.04
C LEU A 4 5.60 -12.61 -28.53
N GLY A 5 6.55 -12.74 -27.62
CA GLY A 5 7.92 -13.09 -27.94
C GLY A 5 8.06 -14.57 -28.29
N GLU A 6 9.25 -14.94 -28.80
CA GLU A 6 9.56 -16.32 -29.14
C GLU A 6 9.45 -17.26 -27.93
N GLY A 7 8.80 -18.40 -28.09
CA GLY A 7 8.64 -19.42 -27.04
C GLY A 7 7.58 -19.15 -26.01
N ILE A 8 6.83 -18.02 -26.11
CA ILE A 8 5.75 -17.70 -25.18
C ILE A 8 4.45 -18.39 -25.59
N ALA A 9 3.75 -18.98 -24.63
CA ALA A 9 2.48 -19.69 -24.85
C ALA A 9 1.42 -18.76 -25.47
N SER A 10 0.73 -19.25 -26.50
CA SER A 10 -0.26 -18.49 -27.27
C SER A 10 -1.49 -18.06 -26.46
N GLU A 11 -1.74 -18.70 -25.33
CA GLU A 11 -2.87 -18.40 -24.43
C GLU A 11 -2.82 -16.98 -23.83
N TRP A 12 -1.67 -16.34 -23.80
CA TRP A 12 -1.52 -14.96 -23.31
C TRP A 12 -2.06 -13.91 -24.29
N LEU A 13 -2.10 -14.22 -25.60
CA LEU A 13 -2.53 -13.27 -26.62
C LEU A 13 -3.99 -12.80 -26.37
N GLY A 14 -4.23 -11.51 -26.41
CA GLY A 14 -5.53 -10.90 -26.15
C GLY A 14 -5.97 -10.89 -24.69
N LYS A 15 -5.16 -11.40 -23.75
CA LYS A 15 -5.50 -11.35 -22.32
C LYS A 15 -5.27 -9.97 -21.73
N THR A 16 -6.19 -9.55 -20.84
CA THR A 16 -5.99 -8.41 -19.95
C THR A 16 -5.14 -8.83 -18.77
N VAL A 17 -4.04 -8.14 -18.57
CA VAL A 17 -3.03 -8.49 -17.56
C VAL A 17 -2.67 -7.31 -16.69
N ILE A 18 -2.18 -7.59 -15.51
CA ILE A 18 -1.45 -6.65 -14.65
C ILE A 18 0.01 -7.08 -14.57
N ILE A 19 0.90 -6.11 -14.43
CA ILE A 19 2.34 -6.31 -14.46
C ILE A 19 2.88 -6.20 -13.03
N ASN A 20 3.61 -7.23 -12.56
CA ASN A 20 4.36 -7.12 -11.32
C ASN A 20 5.50 -6.11 -11.50
N PRO A 21 5.47 -4.96 -10.81
CA PRO A 21 6.50 -3.94 -10.97
C PRO A 21 7.82 -4.27 -10.25
N SER A 22 7.84 -5.36 -9.46
CA SER A 22 8.97 -5.80 -8.66
C SER A 22 9.87 -6.72 -9.49
N ASN A 23 10.94 -6.21 -10.06
CA ASN A 23 11.84 -6.97 -10.93
C ASN A 23 13.03 -7.52 -10.15
N GLN A 24 13.40 -8.76 -10.44
CA GLN A 24 14.61 -9.41 -9.89
C GLN A 24 14.63 -9.41 -8.34
N TRP A 25 13.50 -9.67 -7.74
CA TRP A 25 13.43 -9.79 -6.27
C TRP A 25 14.38 -10.86 -5.74
N GLY A 26 14.48 -12.00 -6.42
CA GLY A 26 15.28 -13.14 -6.00
C GLY A 26 14.51 -14.13 -5.13
N ASP A 27 15.18 -15.19 -4.69
CA ASP A 27 14.53 -16.33 -4.02
C ASP A 27 14.19 -16.08 -2.54
N ASN A 28 14.82 -15.07 -1.94
CA ASN A 28 14.60 -14.78 -0.51
C ASN A 28 13.34 -13.92 -0.30
N GLN A 29 12.31 -14.52 0.31
CA GLN A 29 11.05 -13.82 0.58
C GLN A 29 11.17 -12.69 1.63
N ARG A 30 12.22 -12.71 2.45
CA ARG A 30 12.41 -11.71 3.53
C ARG A 30 12.94 -10.36 3.02
N HIS A 31 13.72 -10.37 1.93
CA HIS A 31 14.32 -9.17 1.34
C HIS A 31 14.61 -9.37 -0.15
N GLN A 32 14.74 -8.28 -0.85
CA GLN A 32 15.10 -8.24 -2.26
C GLN A 32 16.59 -8.59 -2.50
N SER A 33 16.89 -9.00 -3.72
CA SER A 33 18.25 -9.22 -4.21
C SER A 33 19.00 -7.90 -4.44
N LYS A 34 20.30 -7.96 -4.66
CA LYS A 34 21.12 -6.79 -5.02
C LYS A 34 20.81 -6.26 -6.43
N GLN A 35 20.24 -7.09 -7.31
CA GLN A 35 19.85 -6.74 -8.68
C GLN A 35 18.43 -6.17 -8.77
N TYR A 36 17.73 -6.16 -7.65
CA TYR A 36 16.35 -5.67 -7.57
C TYR A 36 16.18 -4.28 -8.17
N ASN A 37 15.13 -4.11 -8.96
CA ASN A 37 14.70 -2.83 -9.49
C ASN A 37 13.18 -2.79 -9.64
N ILE A 38 12.65 -1.59 -9.79
CA ILE A 38 11.22 -1.37 -9.95
C ILE A 38 10.95 -0.96 -11.39
N LEU A 39 9.90 -1.49 -12.01
CA LEU A 39 9.43 -1.04 -13.32
C LEU A 39 9.13 0.47 -13.25
N GLY A 40 9.78 1.26 -14.10
CA GLY A 40 9.76 2.71 -14.07
C GLY A 40 10.91 3.36 -13.28
N LEU A 41 11.82 2.54 -12.66
CA LEU A 41 12.97 3.06 -11.92
C LEU A 41 14.08 2.00 -11.78
N PRO A 42 15.25 2.11 -12.40
CA PRO A 42 15.73 3.22 -13.26
C PRO A 42 15.35 3.09 -14.76
N LYS A 43 14.65 2.02 -15.14
CA LYS A 43 14.20 1.78 -16.51
C LYS A 43 12.85 2.46 -16.75
N ASP A 44 12.48 2.59 -18.04
CA ASP A 44 11.18 3.12 -18.45
C ASP A 44 10.03 2.32 -17.84
N GLY A 45 8.93 3.01 -17.59
CA GLY A 45 7.71 2.48 -16.98
C GLY A 45 6.56 2.32 -17.96
N THR A 46 5.36 2.45 -17.44
CA THR A 46 4.10 2.14 -18.14
C THR A 46 3.42 3.36 -18.79
N LEU A 47 4.04 4.55 -18.78
CA LEU A 47 3.53 5.72 -19.50
C LEU A 47 3.93 5.64 -20.98
N ALA A 48 3.43 4.62 -21.67
CA ALA A 48 3.73 4.31 -23.07
C ALA A 48 2.61 3.45 -23.65
N GLU A 49 2.39 3.55 -24.97
CA GLU A 49 1.39 2.75 -25.69
C GLU A 49 1.72 1.25 -25.65
N TYR A 50 3.00 0.93 -25.71
CA TYR A 50 3.49 -0.45 -25.71
C TYR A 50 4.66 -0.59 -24.74
N LEU A 51 4.70 -1.74 -24.08
CA LEU A 51 5.76 -2.12 -23.17
C LEU A 51 6.13 -3.59 -23.39
N THR A 52 7.41 -3.88 -23.49
CA THR A 52 7.91 -5.25 -23.51
C THR A 52 8.32 -5.67 -22.08
N VAL A 53 7.74 -6.76 -21.60
CA VAL A 53 8.05 -7.33 -20.28
C VAL A 53 8.21 -8.84 -20.38
N ASN A 54 8.95 -9.43 -19.45
CA ASN A 54 9.02 -10.88 -19.34
C ASN A 54 7.65 -11.44 -18.93
N ALA A 55 7.27 -12.58 -19.49
CA ALA A 55 5.98 -13.21 -19.23
C ALA A 55 5.77 -13.60 -17.76
N ASP A 56 6.86 -13.91 -17.03
CA ASP A 56 6.82 -14.21 -15.59
C ASP A 56 6.38 -13.01 -14.73
N ARG A 57 6.46 -11.79 -15.28
CA ARG A 57 5.95 -10.56 -14.62
C ARG A 57 4.44 -10.39 -14.75
N LEU A 58 3.78 -11.15 -15.60
CA LEU A 58 2.36 -11.02 -15.88
C LEU A 58 1.49 -11.83 -14.92
N ARG A 59 0.35 -11.27 -14.56
CA ARG A 59 -0.78 -12.01 -13.98
C ARG A 59 -2.05 -11.55 -14.69
N LEU A 60 -3.02 -12.45 -14.81
CA LEU A 60 -4.35 -12.07 -15.30
C LEU A 60 -4.92 -10.99 -14.39
N ALA A 61 -5.51 -9.96 -14.97
CA ALA A 61 -6.22 -8.96 -14.19
C ALA A 61 -7.40 -9.62 -13.46
N PRO A 62 -7.69 -9.26 -12.20
CA PRO A 62 -8.87 -9.73 -11.50
C PRO A 62 -10.14 -9.43 -12.30
N THR A 63 -11.00 -10.43 -12.42
CA THR A 63 -12.12 -10.43 -13.40
C THR A 63 -13.20 -9.39 -13.09
N HIS A 64 -13.31 -8.96 -11.84
CA HIS A 64 -14.26 -7.96 -11.38
C HIS A 64 -13.78 -6.52 -11.54
N LEU A 65 -12.51 -6.30 -11.94
CA LEU A 65 -11.94 -4.96 -12.08
C LEU A 65 -12.04 -4.46 -13.52
N ASN A 66 -12.37 -3.18 -13.68
CA ASN A 66 -12.18 -2.49 -14.96
C ASN A 66 -10.69 -2.15 -15.17
N THR A 67 -10.34 -1.63 -16.35
CA THR A 67 -8.95 -1.37 -16.75
C THR A 67 -8.27 -0.37 -15.81
N GLU A 68 -8.94 0.70 -15.42
CA GLU A 68 -8.40 1.75 -14.53
C GLU A 68 -8.15 1.20 -13.13
N GLN A 69 -9.06 0.40 -12.62
CA GLN A 69 -8.92 -0.27 -11.32
C GLN A 69 -7.78 -1.29 -11.36
N ALA A 70 -7.69 -2.09 -12.42
CA ALA A 70 -6.61 -3.05 -12.61
C ALA A 70 -5.24 -2.37 -12.68
N ALA A 71 -5.13 -1.22 -13.37
CA ALA A 71 -3.91 -0.42 -13.45
C ALA A 71 -3.50 0.19 -12.08
N ALA A 72 -4.46 0.51 -11.23
CA ALA A 72 -4.22 1.11 -9.90
C ALA A 72 -3.62 0.12 -8.89
N LEU A 73 -3.80 -1.21 -9.11
CA LEU A 73 -3.52 -2.27 -8.13
C LEU A 73 -2.02 -2.59 -7.93
N PRO A 74 -1.17 -2.80 -8.96
CA PRO A 74 0.08 -3.55 -8.84
C PRO A 74 1.03 -3.05 -7.75
N LEU A 75 1.49 -1.81 -7.84
CA LEU A 75 2.52 -1.27 -6.94
C LEU A 75 1.97 -1.04 -5.54
N ALA A 76 0.86 -0.33 -5.44
CA ALA A 76 0.30 0.08 -4.16
C ALA A 76 -0.31 -1.12 -3.41
N GLY A 77 -0.98 -2.02 -4.12
CA GLY A 77 -1.52 -3.26 -3.56
C GLY A 77 -0.41 -4.18 -3.03
N LEU A 78 0.64 -4.40 -3.82
CA LEU A 78 1.78 -5.24 -3.40
C LEU A 78 2.46 -4.67 -2.15
N THR A 79 2.70 -3.37 -2.11
CA THR A 79 3.33 -2.70 -0.97
C THR A 79 2.47 -2.83 0.30
N ALA A 80 1.16 -2.63 0.18
CA ALA A 80 0.22 -2.78 1.29
C ALA A 80 0.15 -4.23 1.78
N TYR A 81 0.03 -5.19 0.87
CA TYR A 81 -0.03 -6.61 1.18
C TYR A 81 1.21 -7.08 1.96
N ARG A 82 2.40 -6.70 1.47
CA ARG A 82 3.65 -7.03 2.16
C ARG A 82 3.75 -6.37 3.52
N ALA A 83 3.42 -5.10 3.65
CA ALA A 83 3.49 -4.38 4.93
C ALA A 83 2.59 -5.05 5.98
N LEU A 84 1.35 -5.38 5.61
CA LEU A 84 0.38 -6.01 6.50
C LEU A 84 0.75 -7.46 6.85
N PHE A 85 0.85 -8.31 5.83
CA PHE A 85 0.91 -9.76 6.03
C PHE A 85 2.33 -10.31 6.04
N GLY A 86 3.20 -9.75 5.20
CA GLY A 86 4.60 -10.19 5.10
C GLY A 86 5.49 -9.64 6.22
N ARG A 87 5.23 -8.42 6.70
CA ARG A 87 6.09 -7.74 7.69
C ARG A 87 5.43 -7.67 9.06
N ALA A 88 4.27 -7.03 9.17
CA ALA A 88 3.56 -6.88 10.43
C ALA A 88 2.80 -8.16 10.85
N GLN A 89 2.58 -9.12 9.92
CA GLN A 89 1.89 -10.39 10.19
C GLN A 89 0.54 -10.19 10.86
N LEU A 90 -0.25 -9.23 10.34
CA LEU A 90 -1.59 -8.92 10.84
C LEU A 90 -2.48 -10.16 10.86
N GLN A 91 -3.19 -10.36 11.96
CA GLN A 91 -4.13 -11.46 12.16
C GLN A 91 -5.58 -10.94 12.26
N ALA A 92 -6.53 -11.81 11.97
CA ALA A 92 -7.95 -11.51 12.20
C ALA A 92 -8.21 -11.20 13.68
N GLY A 93 -9.04 -10.18 13.93
CA GLY A 93 -9.38 -9.73 15.29
C GLY A 93 -8.38 -8.77 15.92
N GLU A 94 -7.20 -8.57 15.33
CA GLU A 94 -6.25 -7.56 15.80
C GLU A 94 -6.72 -6.14 15.45
N LYS A 95 -6.32 -5.18 16.27
CA LYS A 95 -6.48 -3.75 16.00
C LYS A 95 -5.30 -3.22 15.20
N VAL A 96 -5.57 -2.55 14.09
CA VAL A 96 -4.55 -1.90 13.27
C VAL A 96 -4.84 -0.43 13.05
N LEU A 97 -3.83 0.42 13.23
CA LEU A 97 -3.89 1.82 12.79
C LEU A 97 -3.11 1.98 11.49
N ILE A 98 -3.73 2.59 10.48
CA ILE A 98 -3.12 2.92 9.19
C ILE A 98 -2.95 4.42 9.11
N SER A 99 -1.70 4.89 9.03
CA SER A 99 -1.38 6.30 8.99
C SER A 99 -1.55 6.88 7.58
N GLY A 100 -1.91 8.17 7.51
CA GLY A 100 -1.95 8.91 6.25
C GLY A 100 -3.01 8.40 5.27
N ILE A 101 -4.23 8.12 5.78
CA ILE A 101 -5.32 7.65 4.93
C ILE A 101 -5.66 8.67 3.83
N GLY A 102 -5.88 8.17 2.63
CA GLY A 102 -6.07 8.93 1.39
C GLY A 102 -4.98 8.62 0.36
N GLY A 103 -3.78 8.22 0.79
CA GLY A 103 -2.76 7.68 -0.11
C GLY A 103 -3.10 6.27 -0.63
N GLY A 104 -2.71 5.95 -1.86
CA GLY A 104 -3.08 4.68 -2.50
C GLY A 104 -2.70 3.45 -1.69
N VAL A 105 -1.47 3.37 -1.14
CA VAL A 105 -1.03 2.22 -0.32
C VAL A 105 -1.82 2.13 0.98
N ALA A 106 -2.10 3.27 1.65
CA ALA A 106 -2.86 3.29 2.89
C ALA A 106 -4.31 2.79 2.68
N LEU A 107 -4.94 3.17 1.56
CA LEU A 107 -6.28 2.70 1.21
C LEU A 107 -6.32 1.21 0.91
N PHE A 108 -5.32 0.66 0.20
CA PHE A 108 -5.20 -0.78 0.04
C PHE A 108 -4.96 -1.49 1.36
N ALA A 109 -4.09 -0.94 2.22
CA ALA A 109 -3.85 -1.51 3.53
C ALA A 109 -5.14 -1.56 4.37
N MET A 110 -5.95 -0.50 4.32
CA MET A 110 -7.26 -0.47 4.98
C MET A 110 -8.20 -1.54 4.43
N GLN A 111 -8.40 -1.59 3.11
CA GLN A 111 -9.28 -2.57 2.48
C GLN A 111 -8.83 -4.01 2.77
N PHE A 112 -7.52 -4.29 2.69
CA PHE A 112 -6.98 -5.62 2.97
C PHE A 112 -7.13 -6.02 4.44
N ALA A 113 -6.87 -5.09 5.37
CA ALA A 113 -7.02 -5.35 6.80
C ALA A 113 -8.49 -5.61 7.18
N ILE A 114 -9.44 -4.84 6.63
CA ILE A 114 -10.88 -5.07 6.81
C ILE A 114 -11.27 -6.45 6.27
N ALA A 115 -10.83 -6.79 5.05
CA ALA A 115 -11.13 -8.09 4.43
C ALA A 115 -10.50 -9.26 5.19
N ALA A 116 -9.38 -9.05 5.88
CA ALA A 116 -8.75 -10.03 6.76
C ALA A 116 -9.43 -10.15 8.13
N GLY A 117 -10.43 -9.35 8.43
CA GLY A 117 -11.18 -9.39 9.70
C GLY A 117 -10.52 -8.65 10.86
N ALA A 118 -9.64 -7.68 10.59
CA ALA A 118 -9.06 -6.82 11.61
C ALA A 118 -9.95 -5.62 11.95
N ASP A 119 -9.79 -5.06 13.14
CA ASP A 119 -10.39 -3.80 13.55
C ASP A 119 -9.52 -2.63 13.10
N VAL A 120 -9.95 -1.93 12.03
CA VAL A 120 -9.14 -0.92 11.37
C VAL A 120 -9.45 0.48 11.86
N TYR A 121 -8.40 1.18 12.27
CA TYR A 121 -8.39 2.60 12.59
C TYR A 121 -7.49 3.35 11.60
N VAL A 122 -7.78 4.62 11.36
CA VAL A 122 -7.02 5.43 10.41
C VAL A 122 -6.58 6.77 11.01
N SER A 123 -5.54 7.37 10.44
CA SER A 123 -5.19 8.76 10.76
C SER A 123 -4.99 9.59 9.51
N SER A 124 -5.34 10.88 9.58
CA SER A 124 -5.19 11.85 8.49
C SER A 124 -5.01 13.26 9.04
N SER A 125 -4.65 14.21 8.17
CA SER A 125 -4.80 15.65 8.42
C SER A 125 -6.16 16.19 7.94
N SER A 126 -7.01 15.36 7.34
CA SER A 126 -8.31 15.73 6.75
C SER A 126 -9.44 14.93 7.36
N GLU A 127 -10.41 15.62 7.96
CA GLU A 127 -11.65 15.01 8.46
C GLU A 127 -12.44 14.32 7.34
N GLU A 128 -12.48 14.93 6.16
CA GLU A 128 -13.17 14.37 4.99
C GLU A 128 -12.60 12.99 4.61
N LYS A 129 -11.26 12.87 4.55
CA LYS A 129 -10.60 11.59 4.25
C LYS A 129 -10.89 10.53 5.33
N ILE A 130 -10.94 10.95 6.59
CA ILE A 130 -11.34 10.07 7.72
C ILE A 130 -12.79 9.62 7.55
N ALA A 131 -13.71 10.55 7.28
CA ALA A 131 -15.12 10.23 7.09
C ALA A 131 -15.33 9.22 5.93
N HIS A 132 -14.65 9.40 4.81
CA HIS A 132 -14.68 8.44 3.70
C HIS A 132 -14.16 7.06 4.13
N ALA A 133 -13.04 7.00 4.86
CA ALA A 133 -12.49 5.74 5.34
C ALA A 133 -13.46 5.01 6.29
N VAL A 134 -14.15 5.74 7.16
CA VAL A 134 -15.18 5.17 8.06
C VAL A 134 -16.38 4.64 7.27
N GLN A 135 -16.85 5.37 6.26
CA GLN A 135 -17.91 4.88 5.37
C GLN A 135 -17.51 3.60 4.64
N MET A 136 -16.21 3.40 4.39
CA MET A 136 -15.66 2.19 3.76
C MET A 136 -15.38 1.05 4.73
N GLY A 137 -15.67 1.21 6.03
CA GLY A 137 -15.58 0.15 7.02
C GLY A 137 -14.47 0.31 8.08
N ALA A 138 -13.70 1.38 8.07
CA ALA A 138 -12.84 1.68 9.22
C ALA A 138 -13.70 1.95 10.47
N LYS A 139 -13.27 1.47 11.63
CA LYS A 139 -14.00 1.66 12.90
C LYS A 139 -14.06 3.12 13.33
N ALA A 140 -12.95 3.82 13.16
CA ALA A 140 -12.83 5.24 13.47
C ALA A 140 -11.54 5.81 12.84
N GLY A 141 -11.40 7.14 12.92
CA GLY A 141 -10.17 7.82 12.56
C GLY A 141 -9.85 8.98 13.48
N VAL A 142 -8.61 9.45 13.38
CA VAL A 142 -8.13 10.59 14.19
C VAL A 142 -7.35 11.58 13.34
N LEU A 143 -7.45 12.85 13.67
CA LEU A 143 -6.60 13.90 13.12
C LEU A 143 -5.25 13.87 13.83
N TYR A 144 -4.20 13.51 13.12
CA TYR A 144 -2.84 13.52 13.68
C TYR A 144 -2.28 14.95 13.88
N THR A 145 -2.99 15.95 13.39
CA THR A 145 -2.68 17.37 13.56
C THR A 145 -3.13 17.92 14.92
N GLU A 146 -4.01 17.22 15.63
CA GLU A 146 -4.46 17.61 16.95
C GLU A 146 -3.39 17.36 18.00
N GLU A 147 -3.33 18.25 18.98
CA GLU A 147 -2.43 18.09 20.12
C GLU A 147 -2.80 16.83 20.93
N ASN A 148 -1.79 16.05 21.32
CA ASN A 148 -1.97 14.82 22.10
C ASN A 148 -2.93 13.78 21.47
N TRP A 149 -3.15 13.80 20.14
CA TRP A 149 -4.05 12.88 19.45
C TRP A 149 -3.82 11.40 19.82
N HIS A 150 -2.55 10.98 19.98
CA HIS A 150 -2.18 9.61 20.34
C HIS A 150 -2.69 9.21 21.74
N LYS A 151 -2.63 10.14 22.72
CA LYS A 151 -3.16 9.90 24.07
C LYS A 151 -4.69 9.82 24.06
N ASN A 152 -5.32 10.71 23.31
CA ASN A 152 -6.79 10.73 23.14
C ASN A 152 -7.26 9.46 22.43
N PHE A 153 -6.51 9.01 21.43
CA PHE A 153 -6.77 7.74 20.73
C PHE A 153 -6.77 6.56 21.71
N VAL A 154 -5.68 6.39 22.48
CA VAL A 154 -5.57 5.28 23.44
C VAL A 154 -6.67 5.34 24.50
N LYS A 155 -7.00 6.54 24.98
CA LYS A 155 -8.09 6.72 25.96
C LYS A 155 -9.45 6.30 25.41
N THR A 156 -9.70 6.55 24.12
CA THR A 156 -11.02 6.30 23.49
C THR A 156 -11.15 4.88 22.94
N TYR A 157 -10.10 4.38 22.26
CA TYR A 157 -10.16 3.13 21.51
C TYR A 157 -9.25 2.02 22.07
N GLY A 158 -8.39 2.36 23.03
CA GLY A 158 -7.34 1.47 23.53
C GLY A 158 -6.11 1.47 22.63
N GLU A 159 -5.13 0.68 23.02
CA GLU A 159 -3.92 0.44 22.22
C GLU A 159 -4.22 -0.44 21.01
N VAL A 160 -3.32 -0.40 19.99
CA VAL A 160 -3.41 -1.22 18.77
C VAL A 160 -2.27 -2.24 18.71
N ASP A 161 -2.53 -3.37 18.07
CA ASP A 161 -1.55 -4.44 17.89
C ASP A 161 -0.57 -4.13 16.75
N VAL A 162 -1.07 -3.45 15.71
CA VAL A 162 -0.31 -3.16 14.50
C VAL A 162 -0.45 -1.70 14.10
N VAL A 163 0.64 -1.13 13.56
CA VAL A 163 0.65 0.15 12.86
C VAL A 163 1.25 -0.04 11.47
N ILE A 164 0.62 0.52 10.45
CA ILE A 164 1.16 0.61 9.09
C ILE A 164 1.40 2.09 8.78
N ASP A 165 2.66 2.45 8.52
CA ASP A 165 3.05 3.85 8.37
C ASP A 165 3.71 4.15 7.01
N SER A 166 3.39 5.33 6.46
CA SER A 166 3.93 5.83 5.19
C SER A 166 4.89 7.00 5.33
N ALA A 167 4.91 7.65 6.49
CA ALA A 167 5.46 8.99 6.63
C ALA A 167 6.80 9.02 7.36
N CYS A 168 6.97 8.23 8.41
CA CYS A 168 8.09 8.37 9.36
C CYS A 168 8.15 9.76 10.02
N GLY A 169 9.31 10.42 10.04
CA GLY A 169 9.48 11.76 10.55
C GLY A 169 9.20 11.94 12.04
N ASN A 170 8.81 13.15 12.43
CA ASN A 170 8.55 13.52 13.83
C ASN A 170 7.27 12.85 14.40
N GLY A 171 6.35 12.42 13.56
CA GLY A 171 5.10 11.75 13.99
C GLY A 171 5.31 10.31 14.44
N PHE A 172 6.43 9.69 14.11
CA PHE A 172 6.67 8.26 14.34
C PHE A 172 6.66 7.88 15.83
N ALA A 173 7.18 8.75 16.69
CA ALA A 173 7.20 8.51 18.14
C ALA A 173 5.78 8.37 18.73
N ALA A 174 4.81 9.14 18.22
CA ALA A 174 3.41 9.06 18.64
C ALA A 174 2.77 7.72 18.22
N LEU A 175 3.20 7.14 17.09
CA LEU A 175 2.76 5.81 16.64
C LEU A 175 3.27 4.70 17.57
N ILE A 176 4.46 4.86 18.16
CA ILE A 176 4.97 3.93 19.19
C ILE A 176 4.14 4.01 20.47
N ASP A 177 3.66 5.19 20.84
CA ASP A 177 2.88 5.39 22.06
C ASP A 177 1.53 4.64 22.03
N ILE A 178 0.91 4.52 20.86
CA ILE A 178 -0.38 3.83 20.71
C ILE A 178 -0.29 2.31 20.58
N LEU A 179 0.92 1.75 20.38
CA LEU A 179 1.10 0.30 20.27
C LEU A 179 0.93 -0.40 21.62
N ALA A 180 0.27 -1.54 21.61
CA ALA A 180 0.17 -2.46 22.73
C ALA A 180 1.52 -3.13 23.05
N LEU A 181 1.58 -3.87 24.16
CA LEU A 181 2.72 -4.75 24.50
C LEU A 181 2.89 -5.82 23.39
N GLY A 182 4.11 -5.99 22.88
CA GLY A 182 4.40 -6.88 21.75
C GLY A 182 3.92 -6.34 20.40
N GLY A 183 3.48 -5.07 20.35
CA GLY A 183 2.97 -4.42 19.14
C GLY A 183 4.00 -4.36 18.00
N ARG A 184 3.52 -4.20 16.78
CA ARG A 184 4.33 -4.20 15.56
C ARG A 184 4.04 -2.98 14.73
N ILE A 185 5.10 -2.33 14.21
CA ILE A 185 4.97 -1.26 13.22
C ILE A 185 5.72 -1.61 11.96
N ALA A 186 5.06 -1.57 10.81
CA ALA A 186 5.69 -1.67 9.50
C ALA A 186 5.57 -0.34 8.75
N PHE A 187 6.72 0.20 8.30
CA PHE A 187 6.74 1.41 7.49
C PHE A 187 7.30 1.13 6.10
N TYR A 188 6.71 1.77 5.09
CA TYR A 188 7.04 1.57 3.67
C TYR A 188 7.43 2.85 2.95
N GLY A 189 7.46 3.97 3.65
CA GLY A 189 7.83 5.27 3.13
C GLY A 189 8.51 6.13 4.19
N GLY A 190 9.01 7.28 3.77
CA GLY A 190 9.72 8.23 4.63
C GLY A 190 9.51 9.68 4.17
N GLY A 191 8.31 10.00 3.69
CA GLY A 191 7.99 11.32 3.12
C GLY A 191 8.17 12.50 4.08
N GLN A 192 8.14 12.24 5.39
CA GLN A 192 8.38 13.25 6.44
C GLN A 192 9.83 13.22 6.98
N GLY A 193 10.72 12.47 6.33
CA GLY A 193 12.14 12.46 6.65
C GLY A 193 12.51 11.54 7.82
N ALA A 194 13.62 11.87 8.49
CA ALA A 194 14.21 11.05 9.53
C ALA A 194 13.27 10.87 10.74
N ILE A 195 13.30 9.67 11.33
CA ILE A 195 12.59 9.38 12.57
C ILE A 195 13.29 10.09 13.72
N ASN A 196 12.59 11.02 14.36
CA ASN A 196 13.09 11.78 15.49
C ASN A 196 12.27 11.47 16.75
N GLY A 197 12.89 11.68 17.92
CA GLY A 197 12.19 11.54 19.21
C GLY A 197 11.82 10.12 19.61
N LEU A 198 12.35 9.10 18.93
CA LEU A 198 12.14 7.72 19.31
C LEU A 198 12.86 7.43 20.64
N ILE A 199 12.09 7.09 21.68
CA ILE A 199 12.60 6.77 23.01
C ILE A 199 12.82 5.26 23.08
N PRO A 200 14.08 4.77 23.13
CA PRO A 200 14.37 3.33 23.13
C PRO A 200 13.68 2.55 24.26
N GLN A 201 13.54 3.19 25.43
CA GLN A 201 12.84 2.60 26.58
C GLN A 201 11.41 2.18 26.26
N LYS A 202 10.68 3.00 25.51
CA LYS A 202 9.31 2.66 25.09
C LYS A 202 9.27 1.43 24.17
N VAL A 203 10.28 1.31 23.29
CA VAL A 203 10.38 0.21 22.33
C VAL A 203 10.71 -1.09 23.04
N PHE A 204 11.80 -1.14 23.84
CA PHE A 204 12.21 -2.39 24.45
C PHE A 204 11.29 -2.80 25.61
N TRP A 205 10.74 -1.85 26.37
CA TRP A 205 9.85 -2.16 27.48
C TRP A 205 8.53 -2.77 27.01
N LYS A 206 7.97 -2.22 25.94
CA LYS A 206 6.76 -2.78 25.30
C LYS A 206 7.08 -3.95 24.36
N GLN A 207 8.35 -4.30 24.13
CA GLN A 207 8.80 -5.34 23.20
C GLN A 207 8.28 -5.12 21.78
N ILE A 208 8.30 -3.87 21.31
CA ILE A 208 7.80 -3.48 20.00
C ILE A 208 8.75 -3.92 18.90
N SER A 209 8.21 -4.50 17.83
CA SER A 209 8.94 -4.79 16.60
C SER A 209 8.74 -3.69 15.56
N ILE A 210 9.85 -3.21 15.00
CA ILE A 210 9.86 -2.17 13.96
C ILE A 210 10.38 -2.78 12.66
N PHE A 211 9.57 -2.72 11.60
CA PHE A 211 9.85 -3.35 10.31
C PHE A 211 9.90 -2.33 9.18
N GLY A 212 11.03 -2.26 8.47
CA GLY A 212 11.07 -1.66 7.14
C GLY A 212 10.40 -2.58 6.12
N SER A 213 9.67 -2.01 5.16
CA SER A 213 9.02 -2.73 4.08
C SER A 213 9.25 -2.01 2.76
N THR A 214 9.47 -2.74 1.67
CA THR A 214 9.49 -2.20 0.32
C THR A 214 8.82 -3.17 -0.63
N MET A 215 7.96 -2.66 -1.50
CA MET A 215 7.31 -3.46 -2.56
C MET A 215 6.86 -4.85 -2.10
N GLY A 216 7.30 -5.91 -2.78
CA GLY A 216 7.08 -7.31 -2.41
C GLY A 216 7.71 -8.28 -3.41
N SER A 217 7.76 -9.55 -3.03
CA SER A 217 8.25 -10.65 -3.87
C SER A 217 7.22 -11.08 -4.92
N ASP A 218 7.66 -11.91 -5.86
CA ASP A 218 6.78 -12.49 -6.88
C ASP A 218 5.67 -13.35 -6.28
N GLU A 219 6.01 -14.10 -5.24
CA GLU A 219 5.04 -14.89 -4.48
C GLU A 219 4.00 -14.00 -3.81
N GLN A 220 4.43 -12.91 -3.17
CA GLN A 220 3.51 -11.97 -2.54
C GLN A 220 2.64 -11.22 -3.55
N PHE A 221 3.15 -10.98 -4.76
CA PHE A 221 2.33 -10.41 -5.83
C PHE A 221 1.20 -11.36 -6.24
N GLN A 222 1.49 -12.66 -6.41
CA GLN A 222 0.47 -13.66 -6.68
C GLN A 222 -0.56 -13.74 -5.54
N GLN A 223 -0.08 -13.86 -4.30
CA GLN A 223 -0.94 -13.91 -3.12
C GLN A 223 -1.85 -12.69 -3.00
N MET A 224 -1.34 -11.50 -3.32
CA MET A 224 -2.11 -10.26 -3.35
C MET A 224 -3.20 -10.29 -4.42
N VAL A 225 -2.89 -10.77 -5.64
CA VAL A 225 -3.89 -10.90 -6.71
C VAL A 225 -5.00 -11.88 -6.32
N ASP A 226 -4.62 -13.04 -5.77
CA ASP A 226 -5.57 -14.05 -5.30
C ASP A 226 -6.45 -13.51 -4.16
N PHE A 227 -5.86 -12.72 -3.26
CA PHE A 227 -6.59 -12.06 -2.17
C PHE A 227 -7.60 -11.04 -2.68
N VAL A 228 -7.20 -10.21 -3.65
CA VAL A 228 -8.08 -9.22 -4.30
C VAL A 228 -9.25 -9.90 -5.01
N GLU A 229 -8.98 -10.96 -5.77
CA GLU A 229 -10.02 -11.73 -6.45
C GLU A 229 -10.96 -12.39 -5.44
N LYS A 230 -10.42 -13.07 -4.44
CA LYS A 230 -11.22 -13.78 -3.41
C LYS A 230 -12.15 -12.86 -2.63
N HIS A 231 -11.67 -11.69 -2.26
CA HIS A 231 -12.41 -10.74 -1.43
C HIS A 231 -13.11 -9.65 -2.24
N GLN A 232 -13.06 -9.72 -3.59
CA GLN A 232 -13.69 -8.79 -4.52
C GLN A 232 -13.33 -7.32 -4.21
N ILE A 233 -12.05 -7.09 -3.90
CA ILE A 233 -11.56 -5.77 -3.50
C ILE A 233 -11.43 -4.89 -4.74
N VAL A 234 -12.04 -3.71 -4.68
CA VAL A 234 -12.01 -2.72 -5.76
C VAL A 234 -11.07 -1.58 -5.38
N PRO A 235 -9.99 -1.36 -6.15
CA PRO A 235 -9.09 -0.22 -5.96
C PRO A 235 -9.82 1.11 -6.07
N ILE A 236 -9.50 2.05 -5.18
CA ILE A 236 -10.06 3.39 -5.23
C ILE A 236 -9.26 4.22 -6.23
N VAL A 237 -9.92 4.64 -7.30
CA VAL A 237 -9.37 5.56 -8.30
C VAL A 237 -9.95 6.93 -8.06
N ASP A 238 -9.10 7.91 -7.73
CA ASP A 238 -9.49 9.30 -7.49
C ASP A 238 -9.79 10.00 -8.83
N SER A 239 -8.89 9.89 -9.77
CA SER A 239 -9.01 10.56 -11.08
C SER A 239 -8.31 9.78 -12.18
N VAL A 240 -8.83 9.90 -13.40
CA VAL A 240 -8.24 9.35 -14.61
C VAL A 240 -7.87 10.52 -15.52
N PHE A 241 -6.64 10.52 -16.00
CA PHE A 241 -6.09 11.53 -16.91
C PHE A 241 -5.80 10.89 -18.28
N SER A 242 -5.80 11.68 -19.34
CA SER A 242 -5.22 11.27 -20.61
C SER A 242 -3.69 11.24 -20.54
N LEU A 243 -3.02 10.64 -21.51
CA LEU A 243 -1.54 10.68 -21.57
C LEU A 243 -1.04 12.12 -21.78
N GLU A 244 -1.76 12.90 -22.56
CA GLU A 244 -1.46 14.33 -22.81
C GLU A 244 -1.54 15.15 -21.53
N ASP A 245 -2.44 14.80 -20.62
CA ASP A 245 -2.64 15.45 -19.31
C ASP A 245 -1.78 14.84 -18.20
N GLY A 246 -0.83 13.95 -18.51
CA GLY A 246 0.02 13.27 -17.53
C GLY A 246 0.73 14.23 -16.57
N VAL A 247 1.15 15.41 -17.03
CA VAL A 247 1.77 16.43 -16.17
C VAL A 247 0.79 16.93 -15.10
N ALA A 248 -0.49 17.09 -15.43
CA ALA A 248 -1.53 17.49 -14.47
C ALA A 248 -1.77 16.40 -13.42
N ALA A 249 -1.66 15.11 -13.78
CA ALA A 249 -1.72 14.02 -12.83
C ALA A 249 -0.60 14.08 -11.78
N PHE A 250 0.64 14.39 -12.19
CA PHE A 250 1.76 14.59 -11.27
C PHE A 250 1.59 15.83 -10.38
N ALA A 251 1.07 16.93 -10.92
CA ALA A 251 0.77 18.14 -10.15
C ALA A 251 -0.26 17.84 -9.05
N ARG A 252 -1.37 17.17 -9.39
CA ARG A 252 -2.40 16.75 -8.41
C ARG A 252 -1.82 15.82 -7.34
N MET A 253 -0.91 14.92 -7.71
CA MET A 253 -0.24 14.05 -6.74
C MET A 253 0.62 14.86 -5.76
N ALA A 254 1.33 15.88 -6.24
CA ALA A 254 2.17 16.73 -5.40
C ALA A 254 1.36 17.57 -4.40
N GLU A 255 0.15 17.97 -4.74
CA GLU A 255 -0.78 18.68 -3.85
C GLU A 255 -1.26 17.79 -2.68
N GLY A 256 -1.21 16.47 -2.82
CA GLY A 256 -1.66 15.52 -1.79
C GLY A 256 -3.18 15.55 -1.53
N ALA A 257 -3.95 16.16 -2.43
CA ALA A 257 -5.40 16.34 -2.28
C ALA A 257 -6.21 15.07 -2.60
N GLN A 258 -5.62 14.13 -3.35
CA GLN A 258 -6.30 12.93 -3.82
C GLN A 258 -6.75 11.99 -2.67
N PHE A 259 -7.81 11.23 -2.95
CA PHE A 259 -8.23 10.11 -2.13
C PHE A 259 -8.26 8.85 -3.00
N GLY A 260 -7.12 8.19 -3.13
CA GLY A 260 -6.95 7.01 -3.98
C GLY A 260 -5.80 7.10 -4.95
N LYS A 261 -5.93 6.36 -6.04
CA LYS A 261 -4.94 6.29 -7.13
C LYS A 261 -5.29 7.27 -8.24
N LEU A 262 -4.26 7.91 -8.78
CA LEU A 262 -4.36 8.64 -10.04
C LEU A 262 -3.95 7.67 -11.16
N VAL A 263 -4.75 7.60 -12.20
CA VAL A 263 -4.54 6.72 -13.35
C VAL A 263 -4.34 7.58 -14.59
N VAL A 264 -3.35 7.23 -15.40
CA VAL A 264 -3.17 7.81 -16.73
C VAL A 264 -3.59 6.78 -17.77
N LYS A 265 -4.58 7.14 -18.59
CA LYS A 265 -5.07 6.33 -19.69
C LYS A 265 -4.27 6.67 -20.93
N VAL A 266 -3.59 5.67 -21.51
CA VAL A 266 -2.70 5.84 -22.67
C VAL A 266 -3.46 5.76 -24.00
N SER A 267 -4.55 4.99 -24.04
CA SER A 267 -5.40 4.83 -25.25
C SER A 267 -6.85 4.57 -24.89
#